data_a752120c99ea281ef67c264963d0235d
#
_entry.id   a752120c99ea281ef67c264963d0235d
#
_cell.length_a   1.000
_cell.length_b   1.000
_cell.length_c   1.000
_cell.angle_alpha   90.00
_cell.angle_beta   90.00
_cell.angle_gamma   90.00
#
_symmetry.space_group_name_H-M   'P 1'
#
loop_
_entity.id
_entity.type
_entity.pdbx_description
1 polymer ?
#
loop_
_entity_poly.entity_id
_entity_poly.type
_entity_poly.pdbx_seq_one_letter_code
_entity_poly.pdbx_strand_id
1 'polypeptide(L)'
;MATLKQIKARLRELGLENEYGYRAETKLIPKSLEADEELLQMTSGIREGRRWYLVLTPRRLLLLTKPTLGTPGLVAIEREKIKGATDRRKLLFASLTIETEEGEYVFSNVLKKSLPSFLRELQ
;
A
#
# COMPACT_ATOMS: atom_id res chain seq x y z
N MET A 1 6.14 16.35 -9.81
CA MET A 1 5.15 15.85 -8.84
C MET A 1 4.15 14.95 -9.54
N ALA A 2 3.87 13.79 -8.97
CA ALA A 2 2.93 12.85 -9.58
C ALA A 2 1.49 13.38 -9.48
N THR A 3 0.74 13.24 -10.57
CA THR A 3 -0.67 13.59 -10.63
C THR A 3 -1.52 12.33 -10.48
N LEU A 4 -2.81 12.49 -10.20
CA LEU A 4 -3.72 11.36 -10.13
C LEU A 4 -3.74 10.59 -11.46
N LYS A 5 -3.69 11.30 -12.58
CA LYS A 5 -3.64 10.68 -13.90
C LYS A 5 -2.41 9.78 -14.06
N GLN A 6 -1.26 10.24 -13.58
CA GLN A 6 -0.02 9.47 -13.62
C GLN A 6 -0.08 8.25 -12.69
N ILE A 7 -0.69 8.40 -11.51
CA ILE A 7 -0.88 7.29 -10.59
C ILE A 7 -1.77 6.21 -11.23
N LYS A 8 -2.87 6.62 -11.85
CA LYS A 8 -3.77 5.68 -12.54
C LYS A 8 -3.07 4.98 -13.68
N ALA A 9 -2.25 5.69 -14.47
CA ALA A 9 -1.48 5.11 -15.55
C ALA A 9 -0.49 4.07 -15.02
N ARG A 10 0.16 4.38 -13.89
CA ARG A 10 1.08 3.44 -13.26
C ARG A 10 0.37 2.19 -12.75
N LEU A 11 -0.80 2.35 -12.14
CA LEU A 11 -1.60 1.20 -11.70
C LEU A 11 -2.02 0.33 -12.88
N ARG A 12 -2.30 0.94 -14.02
CA ARG A 12 -2.60 0.20 -15.25
C ARG A 12 -1.40 -0.64 -15.70
N GLU A 13 -0.21 -0.05 -15.68
CA GLU A 13 1.02 -0.78 -16.00
C GLU A 13 1.25 -1.97 -15.07
N LEU A 14 0.90 -1.81 -13.79
CA LEU A 14 1.05 -2.86 -12.79
C LEU A 14 -0.06 -3.90 -12.81
N GLY A 15 -1.09 -3.68 -13.63
CA GLY A 15 -2.26 -4.56 -13.67
C GLY A 15 -3.19 -4.41 -12.50
N LEU A 16 -3.16 -3.27 -11.81
CA LEU A 16 -3.91 -3.02 -10.59
C LEU A 16 -4.98 -1.93 -10.74
N GLU A 17 -5.23 -1.45 -11.95
CA GLU A 17 -6.19 -0.38 -12.18
C GLU A 17 -7.60 -0.73 -11.71
N ASN A 18 -8.06 -1.96 -12.01
CA ASN A 18 -9.40 -2.37 -11.62
C ASN A 18 -9.58 -2.44 -10.10
N GLU A 19 -8.53 -2.85 -9.39
CA GLU A 19 -8.57 -3.00 -7.93
C GLU A 19 -8.44 -1.67 -7.19
N TYR A 20 -7.56 -0.79 -7.67
CA TYR A 20 -7.18 0.41 -6.92
C TYR A 20 -7.35 1.74 -7.66
N GLY A 21 -7.53 1.73 -8.98
CA GLY A 21 -7.56 2.96 -9.77
C GLY A 21 -8.70 3.93 -9.43
N TYR A 22 -9.79 3.41 -8.88
CA TYR A 22 -11.01 4.20 -8.63
C TYR A 22 -11.36 4.32 -7.15
N ARG A 23 -10.44 3.97 -6.27
CA ARG A 23 -10.65 4.09 -4.82
C ARG A 23 -10.45 5.52 -4.37
N ALA A 24 -11.21 5.92 -3.33
CA ALA A 24 -11.09 7.26 -2.78
C ALA A 24 -9.67 7.50 -2.23
N GLU A 25 -9.08 6.48 -1.62
CA GLU A 25 -7.74 6.57 -1.05
C GLU A 25 -6.67 6.80 -2.11
N THR A 26 -6.91 6.31 -3.34
CA THR A 26 -5.96 6.52 -4.44
C THR A 26 -5.79 8.01 -4.75
N LYS A 27 -6.82 8.81 -4.53
CA LYS A 27 -6.76 10.27 -4.72
C LYS A 27 -5.84 10.95 -3.72
N LEU A 28 -5.49 10.27 -2.62
CA LEU A 28 -4.57 10.79 -1.61
C LEU A 28 -3.11 10.58 -1.99
N ILE A 29 -2.83 9.67 -2.93
CA ILE A 29 -1.46 9.30 -3.28
C ILE A 29 -0.67 10.48 -3.84
N PRO A 30 -1.19 11.28 -4.80
CA PRO A 30 -0.40 12.36 -5.38
C PRO A 30 0.13 13.35 -4.35
N LYS A 31 -0.67 13.68 -3.35
CA LYS A 31 -0.24 14.65 -2.33
C LYS A 31 0.58 14.02 -1.21
N SER A 32 0.64 12.69 -1.16
CA SER A 32 1.43 11.98 -0.16
C SER A 32 2.84 11.66 -0.65
N LEU A 33 3.07 11.70 -1.96
CA LEU A 33 4.38 11.45 -2.57
C LEU A 33 5.20 12.73 -2.62
N GLU A 34 6.51 12.58 -2.47
CA GLU A 34 7.45 13.67 -2.70
C GLU A 34 7.68 13.84 -4.20
N ALA A 35 8.32 14.94 -4.60
CA ALA A 35 8.40 15.39 -6.00
C ALA A 35 8.93 14.31 -6.97
N ASP A 36 9.92 13.55 -6.54
CA ASP A 36 10.58 12.55 -7.39
C ASP A 36 10.24 11.11 -6.98
N GLU A 37 9.27 10.96 -6.10
CA GLU A 37 8.89 9.65 -5.58
C GLU A 37 7.87 9.00 -6.50
N GLU A 38 8.09 7.73 -6.87
CA GLU A 38 7.16 7.03 -7.74
C GLU A 38 6.55 5.81 -7.06
N LEU A 39 5.35 5.47 -7.48
CA LEU A 39 4.63 4.30 -7.01
C LEU A 39 5.23 3.06 -7.66
N LEU A 40 5.81 2.16 -6.86
CA LEU A 40 6.36 0.90 -7.35
C LEU A 40 5.34 -0.23 -7.30
N GLN A 41 4.61 -0.34 -6.20
CA GLN A 41 3.60 -1.37 -6.01
C GLN A 41 2.55 -0.89 -5.02
N MET A 42 1.40 -1.56 -5.04
CA MET A 42 0.30 -1.22 -4.15
C MET A 42 -0.47 -2.48 -3.76
N THR A 43 -0.85 -2.56 -2.51
CA THR A 43 -1.76 -3.60 -2.03
C THR A 43 -2.66 -2.98 -0.96
N SER A 44 -3.56 -3.78 -0.39
CA SER A 44 -4.44 -3.29 0.66
C SER A 44 -4.79 -4.41 1.63
N GLY A 45 -5.14 -4.02 2.84
CA GLY A 45 -5.57 -4.95 3.85
C GLY A 45 -6.28 -4.25 5.00
N ILE A 46 -6.82 -5.03 5.91
CA ILE A 46 -7.53 -4.52 7.07
C ILE A 46 -6.62 -4.58 8.29
N ARG A 47 -6.50 -3.46 9.00
CA ARG A 47 -5.75 -3.34 10.24
C ARG A 47 -6.58 -2.52 11.21
N GLU A 48 -6.81 -3.07 12.39
CA GLU A 48 -7.60 -2.40 13.45
C GLU A 48 -8.98 -1.94 12.96
N GLY A 49 -9.64 -2.81 12.20
CA GLY A 49 -10.99 -2.54 11.72
C GLY A 49 -11.11 -1.57 10.57
N ARG A 50 -10.00 -1.13 10.01
CA ARG A 50 -9.97 -0.19 8.88
C ARG A 50 -9.24 -0.78 7.70
N ARG A 51 -9.68 -0.41 6.49
CA ARG A 51 -8.94 -0.76 5.28
C ARG A 51 -7.83 0.26 5.07
N TRP A 52 -6.64 -0.25 4.95
CA TRP A 52 -5.45 0.54 4.65
C TRP A 52 -4.95 0.18 3.26
N TYR A 53 -4.45 1.18 2.55
CA TYR A 53 -3.80 1.01 1.26
C TYR A 53 -2.31 1.20 1.46
N LEU A 54 -1.55 0.20 1.01
CA LEU A 54 -0.10 0.15 1.18
C LEU A 54 0.53 0.54 -0.15
N VAL A 55 1.22 1.67 -0.17
CA VAL A 55 1.87 2.21 -1.36
C VAL A 55 3.37 2.13 -1.15
N LEU A 56 4.03 1.37 -2.01
CA LEU A 56 5.47 1.18 -1.93
C LEU A 56 6.17 2.09 -2.93
N THR A 57 7.16 2.83 -2.44
CA THR A 57 8.02 3.68 -3.26
C THR A 57 9.47 3.22 -3.09
N PRO A 58 10.42 3.76 -3.87
CA PRO A 58 11.83 3.42 -3.64
C PRO A 58 12.34 3.74 -2.24
N ARG A 59 11.74 4.70 -1.55
CA ARG A 59 12.22 5.17 -0.25
C ARG A 59 11.35 4.78 0.93
N ARG A 60 10.04 4.60 0.72
CA ARG A 60 9.11 4.47 1.83
C ARG A 60 8.00 3.47 1.54
N LEU A 61 7.41 2.98 2.60
CA LEU A 61 6.12 2.33 2.56
C LEU A 61 5.12 3.29 3.17
N LEU A 62 4.09 3.68 2.40
CA LEU A 62 3.05 4.58 2.86
C LEU A 62 1.79 3.77 3.16
N LEU A 63 1.21 3.99 4.32
CA LEU A 63 -0.07 3.39 4.70
C LEU A 63 -1.11 4.50 4.70
N LEU A 64 -2.12 4.36 3.83
CA LEU A 64 -3.15 5.36 3.64
C LEU A 64 -4.52 4.80 3.99
N THR A 65 -5.30 5.54 4.75
CA THR A 65 -6.68 5.20 5.01
C THR A 65 -7.54 6.46 4.95
N LYS A 66 -8.75 6.32 4.43
CA LYS A 66 -9.73 7.41 4.38
C LYS A 66 -11.04 6.90 4.97
N PRO A 67 -11.31 7.17 6.26
CA PRO A 67 -12.56 6.76 6.87
C PRO A 67 -13.74 7.52 6.25
N THR A 68 -14.93 6.94 6.35
CA THR A 68 -16.16 7.60 5.88
C THR A 68 -16.37 8.93 6.59
N LEU A 69 -16.07 8.96 7.87
CA LEU A 69 -16.09 10.16 8.70
C LEU A 69 -14.72 10.35 9.33
N GLY A 70 -14.27 11.58 9.39
CA GLY A 70 -13.00 11.90 10.05
C GLY A 70 -11.90 12.22 9.07
N THR A 71 -10.70 12.40 9.61
CA THR A 71 -9.51 12.81 8.86
C THR A 71 -8.84 11.59 8.23
N PRO A 72 -8.37 11.69 6.97
CA PRO A 72 -7.55 10.62 6.38
C PRO A 72 -6.31 10.37 7.22
N GLY A 73 -5.90 9.10 7.32
CA GLY A 73 -4.71 8.69 8.03
C GLY A 73 -3.56 8.41 7.08
N LEU A 74 -2.37 8.76 7.52
CA LEU A 74 -1.14 8.51 6.78
C LEU A 74 -0.06 8.06 7.75
N VAL A 75 0.54 6.89 7.47
CA VAL A 75 1.73 6.42 8.18
C VAL A 75 2.82 6.23 7.13
N ALA A 76 3.99 6.79 7.36
CA ALA A 76 5.12 6.64 6.47
C ALA A 76 6.23 5.88 7.18
N ILE A 77 6.70 4.79 6.54
CA ILE A 77 7.76 3.95 7.09
C ILE A 77 8.91 3.96 6.09
N GLU A 78 10.08 4.44 6.52
CA GLU A 78 11.26 4.39 5.66
C GLU A 78 11.66 2.94 5.40
N ARG A 79 12.00 2.63 4.15
CA ARG A 79 12.31 1.25 3.75
C ARG A 79 13.45 0.64 4.56
N GLU A 80 14.43 1.45 4.93
CA GLU A 80 15.56 0.98 5.72
C GLU A 80 15.16 0.50 7.13
N LYS A 81 13.98 0.91 7.61
CA LYS A 81 13.45 0.47 8.91
C LYS A 81 12.61 -0.78 8.82
N ILE A 82 12.36 -1.28 7.62
CA ILE A 82 11.60 -2.51 7.43
C ILE A 82 12.55 -3.69 7.51
N LYS A 83 12.31 -4.56 8.50
CA LYS A 83 13.15 -5.74 8.71
C LYS A 83 12.77 -6.89 7.81
N GLY A 84 11.50 -7.01 7.48
CA GLY A 84 11.01 -8.08 6.63
C GLY A 84 9.50 -8.07 6.54
N ALA A 85 8.99 -8.99 5.75
CA ALA A 85 7.56 -9.18 5.58
C ALA A 85 7.28 -10.65 5.40
N THR A 86 6.19 -11.12 6.02
CA THR A 86 5.73 -12.51 5.87
C THR A 86 4.26 -12.49 5.49
N ASP A 87 3.84 -13.51 4.75
CA ASP A 87 2.45 -13.63 4.35
C ASP A 87 1.93 -15.02 4.66
N ARG A 88 0.61 -15.10 4.81
CA ARG A 88 -0.08 -16.37 4.95
C ARG A 88 -1.26 -16.36 4.01
N ARG A 89 -1.23 -17.21 3.00
CA ARG A 89 -2.29 -17.26 1.99
C ARG A 89 -3.35 -18.28 2.37
N LYS A 90 -4.60 -17.83 2.36
CA LYS A 90 -5.77 -18.68 2.59
C LYS A 90 -6.54 -18.81 1.27
N LEU A 91 -7.72 -19.42 1.31
CA LEU A 91 -8.48 -19.70 0.10
C LEU A 91 -8.80 -18.45 -0.72
N LEU A 92 -9.38 -17.42 -0.08
CA LEU A 92 -9.81 -16.21 -0.78
C LEU A 92 -8.87 -15.02 -0.57
N PHE A 93 -8.33 -14.87 0.62
CA PHE A 93 -7.50 -13.72 0.98
C PHE A 93 -6.22 -14.17 1.66
N ALA A 94 -5.31 -13.24 1.82
CA ALA A 94 -4.07 -13.48 2.55
C ALA A 94 -3.97 -12.54 3.74
N SER A 95 -3.09 -12.85 4.66
CA SER A 95 -2.65 -11.93 5.70
C SER A 95 -1.21 -11.54 5.42
N LEU A 96 -0.82 -10.37 5.86
CA LEU A 96 0.50 -9.81 5.64
C LEU A 96 0.99 -9.18 6.94
N THR A 97 2.20 -9.55 7.36
CA THR A 97 2.85 -8.95 8.51
C THR A 97 4.11 -8.24 8.04
N ILE A 98 4.22 -6.95 8.33
CA ILE A 98 5.41 -6.17 8.03
C ILE A 98 6.12 -5.88 9.34
N GLU A 99 7.35 -6.35 9.46
CA GLU A 99 8.17 -6.15 10.65
C GLU A 99 9.05 -4.94 10.46
N THR A 100 9.02 -4.02 11.42
CA THR A 100 9.84 -2.81 11.39
C THR A 100 10.63 -2.70 12.70
N GLU A 101 11.56 -1.76 12.72
CA GLU A 101 12.33 -1.48 13.94
C GLU A 101 11.43 -1.03 15.11
N GLU A 102 10.25 -0.50 14.81
CA GLU A 102 9.35 0.05 15.82
C GLU A 102 8.17 -0.89 16.14
N GLY A 103 8.15 -2.09 15.56
CA GLY A 103 7.10 -3.07 15.79
C GLY A 103 6.53 -3.63 14.51
N GLU A 104 5.43 -4.35 14.63
CA GLU A 104 4.79 -5.05 13.52
C GLU A 104 3.51 -4.37 13.07
N TYR A 105 3.27 -4.41 11.76
CA TYR A 105 2.01 -4.02 11.15
C TYR A 105 1.37 -5.26 10.55
N VAL A 106 0.20 -5.65 11.06
CA VAL A 106 -0.49 -6.86 10.62
C VAL A 106 -1.75 -6.50 9.87
N PHE A 107 -1.88 -7.02 8.65
CA PHE A 107 -3.04 -6.78 7.80
C PHE A 107 -3.73 -8.08 7.47
N SER A 108 -5.06 -8.09 7.54
CA SER A 108 -5.87 -9.21 7.09
C SER A 108 -6.59 -8.85 5.80
N ASN A 109 -7.22 -9.82 5.16
CA ASN A 109 -8.00 -9.63 3.93
C ASN A 109 -7.21 -8.92 2.82
N VAL A 110 -5.94 -9.29 2.66
CA VAL A 110 -5.08 -8.76 1.61
C VAL A 110 -5.40 -9.50 0.30
N LEU A 111 -5.50 -8.76 -0.80
CA LEU A 111 -5.77 -9.37 -2.10
C LEU A 111 -4.58 -10.19 -2.56
N LYS A 112 -4.82 -11.47 -2.87
CA LYS A 112 -3.76 -12.37 -3.34
C LYS A 112 -3.14 -11.89 -4.64
N LYS A 113 -3.93 -11.24 -5.50
CA LYS A 113 -3.47 -10.78 -6.81
C LYS A 113 -2.32 -9.79 -6.71
N SER A 114 -2.38 -8.86 -5.76
CA SER A 114 -1.37 -7.81 -5.62
C SER A 114 -0.19 -8.20 -4.74
N LEU A 115 -0.33 -9.27 -3.95
CA LEU A 115 0.62 -9.59 -2.90
C LEU A 115 1.99 -10.08 -3.41
N PRO A 116 2.08 -11.03 -4.36
CA PRO A 116 3.40 -11.54 -4.77
C PRO A 116 4.33 -10.47 -5.30
N SER A 117 3.84 -9.60 -6.17
CA SER A 117 4.65 -8.51 -6.73
C SER A 117 5.02 -7.49 -5.67
N PHE A 118 4.09 -7.21 -4.75
CA PHE A 118 4.35 -6.30 -3.64
C PHE A 118 5.48 -6.84 -2.76
N LEU A 119 5.42 -8.10 -2.37
CA LEU A 119 6.46 -8.71 -1.54
C LEU A 119 7.82 -8.74 -2.23
N ARG A 120 7.81 -9.03 -3.53
CA ARG A 120 9.04 -9.07 -4.32
C ARG A 120 9.72 -7.70 -4.34
N GLU A 121 8.93 -6.66 -4.52
CA GLU A 121 9.46 -5.30 -4.59
C GLU A 121 9.90 -4.79 -3.21
N LEU A 122 9.24 -5.24 -2.15
CA LEU A 122 9.54 -4.83 -0.79
C LEU A 122 10.88 -5.38 -0.29
N GLN A 123 11.24 -6.57 -0.75
CA GLN A 123 12.47 -7.25 -0.31
C GLN A 123 13.74 -6.72 -0.97
#